data_da172623094f7d3f24cd5d664584b3d0
#
_entry.id   da172623094f7d3f24cd5d664584b3d0
#
_cell.length_a   1.000
_cell.length_b   1.000
_cell.length_c   1.000
_cell.angle_alpha   90.00
_cell.angle_beta   90.00
_cell.angle_gamma   90.00
#
_symmetry.space_group_name_H-M   'P 1'
#
loop_
_entity.id
_entity.type
_entity.pdbx_description
1 polymer ?
#
loop_
_entity_poly.entity_id
_entity_poly.type
_entity_poly.pdbx_seq_one_letter_code
_entity_poly.pdbx_strand_id
1 'polypeptide(L)'
;MSTMPPAVDLAAQLPAALRECFAAQRAAFAKNRNPGLAERRADLRALHRLLVDNRDALVDAVNRDFGCRSRFETLMTELLQGQEAALDAIRQLPRWMKRQRRPLDITQYPLAGAFVMPQPLGVVGIVVPWNFPIAMAVQPMIGALAAGNRVMVKMSENSAHLARLLQGLLPRYFAADKVSVFADADAAPGQSLGPLFTQLPFNHLFFTGSPQTGRAVMANCAANLTPVTLELGGKSPAIVAPDYPLAKAAERILWVKMLNAGQICTNVDYLFVPEGSEQAFIAHAQRIVAQRYPDLTNGDYTAIIDQRQYDRLEAMLADAVAQGATAVPLHPGQAGDAARRLMPPVALLNVHDGMQVMQREIFGPLLPILGYRSHEDVLAYINARPNPLALYLFSHDRGLQEQYLHQTLSGGVTLNDTLLHAGQHHLPFGGVGASGMGHYHGREGFLTFSKLRPVFRQGPLRTVDFLMPPYAGRASKMLDFMLWRKR
;
A
#
# COMPACT_ATOMS: atom_id res chain seq x y z
N MET A 1 -19.03 17.82 30.11
CA MET A 1 -19.77 17.02 29.11
C MET A 1 -19.82 17.84 27.82
N SER A 2 -18.96 17.54 26.87
CA SER A 2 -18.98 18.20 25.55
C SER A 2 -20.12 17.58 24.77
N THR A 3 -21.13 18.38 24.43
CA THR A 3 -22.24 17.97 23.57
C THR A 3 -21.67 17.68 22.19
N MET A 4 -21.75 16.42 21.75
CA MET A 4 -21.50 16.10 20.35
C MET A 4 -22.41 16.97 19.47
N PRO A 5 -21.89 17.57 18.39
CA PRO A 5 -22.74 18.26 17.43
C PRO A 5 -23.80 17.29 16.90
N PRO A 6 -25.01 17.79 16.55
CA PRO A 6 -26.09 16.95 16.03
C PRO A 6 -25.56 16.14 14.85
N ALA A 7 -25.88 14.84 14.83
CA ALA A 7 -25.56 13.97 13.73
C ALA A 7 -26.15 14.59 12.46
N VAL A 8 -25.30 15.13 11.61
CA VAL A 8 -25.68 15.56 10.26
C VAL A 8 -26.29 14.35 9.59
N ASP A 9 -27.48 14.49 8.98
CA ASP A 9 -28.10 13.39 8.25
C ASP A 9 -27.25 13.05 7.03
N LEU A 10 -26.26 12.16 7.27
CA LEU A 10 -25.33 11.69 6.26
C LEU A 10 -26.07 11.08 5.05
N ALA A 11 -27.23 10.49 5.28
CA ALA A 11 -28.00 9.83 4.23
C ALA A 11 -28.51 10.83 3.17
N ALA A 12 -28.77 12.07 3.57
CA ALA A 12 -29.23 13.13 2.66
C ALA A 12 -28.09 13.71 1.79
N GLN A 13 -26.83 13.60 2.21
CA GLN A 13 -25.67 14.15 1.50
C GLN A 13 -25.00 13.16 0.54
N LEU A 14 -25.25 11.85 0.72
CA LEU A 14 -24.66 10.81 -0.13
C LEU A 14 -25.33 10.77 -1.51
N PRO A 15 -24.55 10.71 -2.61
CA PRO A 15 -25.09 10.43 -3.94
C PRO A 15 -25.95 9.18 -3.94
N ALA A 16 -27.11 9.23 -4.60
CA ALA A 16 -28.09 8.14 -4.61
C ALA A 16 -27.43 6.81 -5.07
N ALA A 17 -26.67 6.85 -6.15
CA ALA A 17 -25.99 5.66 -6.68
C ALA A 17 -25.03 5.02 -5.67
N LEU A 18 -24.32 5.83 -4.88
CA LEU A 18 -23.37 5.32 -3.86
C LEU A 18 -24.15 4.65 -2.71
N ARG A 19 -25.21 5.28 -2.24
CA ARG A 19 -26.08 4.77 -1.16
C ARG A 19 -26.79 3.48 -1.57
N GLU A 20 -27.37 3.47 -2.76
CA GLU A 20 -28.11 2.32 -3.30
C GLU A 20 -27.17 1.12 -3.54
N CYS A 21 -26.00 1.34 -4.11
CA CYS A 21 -24.98 0.30 -4.29
C CYS A 21 -24.56 -0.30 -2.95
N PHE A 22 -24.25 0.55 -1.95
CA PHE A 22 -23.86 0.08 -0.63
C PHE A 22 -24.99 -0.75 0.03
N ALA A 23 -26.24 -0.29 -0.06
CA ALA A 23 -27.39 -1.02 0.46
C ALA A 23 -27.59 -2.38 -0.24
N ALA A 24 -27.46 -2.42 -1.58
CA ALA A 24 -27.54 -3.64 -2.37
C ALA A 24 -26.45 -4.65 -1.99
N GLN A 25 -25.20 -4.19 -1.87
CA GLN A 25 -24.07 -5.04 -1.44
C GLN A 25 -24.28 -5.59 -0.02
N ARG A 26 -24.77 -4.78 0.93
CA ARG A 26 -25.11 -5.23 2.28
C ARG A 26 -26.20 -6.30 2.27
N ALA A 27 -27.29 -6.07 1.52
CA ALA A 27 -28.39 -7.01 1.41
C ALA A 27 -27.94 -8.35 0.78
N ALA A 28 -27.11 -8.28 -0.26
CA ALA A 28 -26.57 -9.47 -0.91
C ALA A 28 -25.58 -10.23 0.01
N PHE A 29 -24.76 -9.52 0.78
CA PHE A 29 -23.90 -10.15 1.78
C PHE A 29 -24.72 -10.84 2.89
N ALA A 30 -25.83 -10.24 3.32
CA ALA A 30 -26.70 -10.84 4.33
C ALA A 30 -27.28 -12.18 3.88
N LYS A 31 -27.52 -12.36 2.57
CA LYS A 31 -28.02 -13.62 1.98
C LYS A 31 -26.93 -14.70 1.88
N ASN A 32 -25.67 -14.32 1.65
CA ASN A 32 -24.54 -15.26 1.56
C ASN A 32 -23.33 -14.69 2.29
N ARG A 33 -23.26 -14.89 3.61
CA ARG A 33 -22.23 -14.33 4.49
C ARG A 33 -20.88 -15.06 4.41
N ASN A 34 -20.82 -16.23 3.82
CA ASN A 34 -19.57 -17.01 3.74
C ASN A 34 -19.54 -17.83 2.45
N PRO A 35 -19.31 -17.18 1.30
CA PRO A 35 -19.25 -17.84 0.00
C PRO A 35 -18.20 -18.95 0.00
N GLY A 36 -18.53 -20.05 -0.69
CA GLY A 36 -17.66 -21.22 -0.79
C GLY A 36 -16.44 -20.99 -1.67
N LEU A 37 -15.52 -21.96 -1.66
CA LEU A 37 -14.27 -21.92 -2.44
C LEU A 37 -14.52 -21.70 -3.95
N ALA A 38 -15.54 -22.37 -4.51
CA ALA A 38 -15.85 -22.28 -5.93
C ALA A 38 -16.25 -20.86 -6.35
N GLU A 39 -17.10 -20.21 -5.56
CA GLU A 39 -17.55 -18.82 -5.78
C GLU A 39 -16.38 -17.84 -5.71
N ARG A 40 -15.58 -17.89 -4.62
CA ARG A 40 -14.42 -17.00 -4.47
C ARG A 40 -13.38 -17.17 -5.59
N ARG A 41 -13.16 -18.42 -6.04
CA ARG A 41 -12.33 -18.70 -7.21
C ARG A 41 -12.91 -18.14 -8.50
N ALA A 42 -14.23 -18.18 -8.66
CA ALA A 42 -14.92 -17.60 -9.81
C ALA A 42 -14.74 -16.07 -9.84
N ASP A 43 -14.86 -15.41 -8.69
CA ASP A 43 -14.62 -13.97 -8.55
C ASP A 43 -13.17 -13.59 -8.90
N LEU A 44 -12.19 -14.31 -8.40
CA LEU A 44 -10.77 -14.07 -8.71
C LEU A 44 -10.45 -14.33 -10.18
N ARG A 45 -11.06 -15.35 -10.82
CA ARG A 45 -10.92 -15.60 -12.25
C ARG A 45 -11.59 -14.50 -13.08
N ALA A 46 -12.72 -13.97 -12.63
CA ALA A 46 -13.39 -12.85 -13.29
C ALA A 46 -12.50 -11.60 -13.26
N LEU A 47 -11.87 -11.29 -12.12
CA LEU A 47 -10.91 -10.19 -12.00
C LEU A 47 -9.69 -10.41 -12.91
N HIS A 48 -9.12 -11.60 -12.92
CA HIS A 48 -8.00 -11.95 -13.81
C HIS A 48 -8.38 -11.77 -15.29
N ARG A 49 -9.55 -12.28 -15.73
CA ARG A 49 -10.03 -12.11 -17.11
C ARG A 49 -10.25 -10.64 -17.47
N LEU A 50 -10.79 -9.82 -16.56
CA LEU A 50 -10.94 -8.39 -16.78
C LEU A 50 -9.59 -7.74 -17.18
N LEU A 51 -8.51 -8.10 -16.50
CA LEU A 51 -7.18 -7.57 -16.81
C LEU A 51 -6.61 -8.10 -18.12
N VAL A 52 -6.83 -9.39 -18.42
CA VAL A 52 -6.32 -10.03 -19.66
C VAL A 52 -7.07 -9.55 -20.88
N ASP A 53 -8.40 -9.59 -20.84
CA ASP A 53 -9.27 -9.32 -21.98
C ASP A 53 -9.25 -7.83 -22.40
N ASN A 54 -8.93 -6.93 -21.47
CA ASN A 54 -8.98 -5.48 -21.70
C ASN A 54 -7.60 -4.81 -21.57
N ARG A 55 -6.52 -5.56 -21.73
CA ARG A 55 -5.14 -5.10 -21.51
C ARG A 55 -4.84 -3.76 -22.17
N ASP A 56 -5.07 -3.64 -23.46
CA ASP A 56 -4.71 -2.45 -24.23
C ASP A 56 -5.59 -1.25 -23.87
N ALA A 57 -6.88 -1.45 -23.68
CA ALA A 57 -7.80 -0.40 -23.26
C ALA A 57 -7.45 0.15 -21.86
N LEU A 58 -7.03 -0.71 -20.94
CA LEU A 58 -6.59 -0.30 -19.60
C LEU A 58 -5.31 0.54 -19.69
N VAL A 59 -4.32 0.11 -20.46
CA VAL A 59 -3.08 0.88 -20.70
C VAL A 59 -3.36 2.24 -21.32
N ASP A 60 -4.21 2.27 -22.34
CA ASP A 60 -4.58 3.52 -23.05
C ASP A 60 -5.32 4.49 -22.12
N ALA A 61 -6.18 3.98 -21.25
CA ALA A 61 -6.89 4.82 -20.27
C ALA A 61 -5.91 5.47 -19.27
N VAL A 62 -4.97 4.70 -18.73
CA VAL A 62 -3.94 5.24 -17.81
C VAL A 62 -3.05 6.25 -18.54
N ASN A 63 -2.66 5.97 -19.80
CA ASN A 63 -1.87 6.92 -20.58
C ASN A 63 -2.60 8.25 -20.81
N ARG A 64 -3.93 8.21 -21.07
CA ARG A 64 -4.75 9.44 -21.19
C ARG A 64 -4.82 10.22 -19.88
N ASP A 65 -4.94 9.54 -18.75
CA ASP A 65 -4.99 10.18 -17.43
C ASP A 65 -3.68 10.91 -17.10
N PHE A 66 -2.53 10.36 -17.49
CA PHE A 66 -1.22 10.98 -17.30
C PHE A 66 -0.87 12.02 -18.39
N GLY A 67 -1.48 11.90 -19.57
CA GLY A 67 -1.07 12.63 -20.77
C GLY A 67 0.16 12.03 -21.46
N CYS A 68 1.06 11.37 -20.73
CA CYS A 68 2.14 10.51 -21.22
C CYS A 68 2.53 9.54 -20.10
N ARG A 69 2.18 8.26 -20.26
CA ARG A 69 2.61 7.17 -19.38
C ARG A 69 3.22 6.07 -20.20
N SER A 70 4.41 5.64 -19.81
CA SER A 70 5.07 4.51 -20.46
C SER A 70 4.15 3.29 -20.50
N ARG A 71 3.88 2.81 -21.73
CA ARG A 71 3.09 1.59 -21.94
C ARG A 71 3.75 0.39 -21.29
N PHE A 72 5.08 0.29 -21.40
CA PHE A 72 5.85 -0.81 -20.81
C PHE A 72 5.74 -0.80 -19.28
N GLU A 73 5.88 0.37 -18.67
CA GLU A 73 5.74 0.51 -17.21
C GLU A 73 4.35 0.07 -16.72
N THR A 74 3.27 0.50 -17.39
CA THR A 74 1.91 0.09 -17.02
C THR A 74 1.71 -1.43 -17.18
N LEU A 75 2.21 -2.01 -18.28
CA LEU A 75 2.14 -3.47 -18.47
C LEU A 75 2.88 -4.24 -17.40
N MET A 76 4.11 -3.82 -17.07
CA MET A 76 4.99 -4.51 -16.13
C MET A 76 4.53 -4.34 -14.67
N THR A 77 4.24 -3.10 -14.24
CA THR A 77 4.03 -2.81 -12.82
C THR A 77 2.58 -2.94 -12.36
N GLU A 78 1.64 -2.88 -13.29
CA GLU A 78 0.22 -2.92 -12.94
C GLU A 78 -0.47 -4.18 -13.45
N LEU A 79 -0.40 -4.46 -14.75
CA LEU A 79 -1.15 -5.58 -15.32
C LEU A 79 -0.51 -6.92 -15.05
N LEU A 80 0.79 -7.08 -15.30
CA LEU A 80 1.50 -8.33 -15.02
C LEU A 80 1.41 -8.69 -13.54
N GLN A 81 1.74 -7.75 -12.66
CA GLN A 81 1.66 -7.96 -11.20
C GLN A 81 0.25 -8.30 -10.73
N GLY A 82 -0.78 -7.62 -11.26
CA GLY A 82 -2.18 -7.92 -10.93
C GLY A 82 -2.63 -9.30 -11.40
N GLN A 83 -2.23 -9.71 -12.60
CA GLN A 83 -2.55 -11.04 -13.16
C GLN A 83 -1.87 -12.15 -12.35
N GLU A 84 -0.57 -12.01 -12.06
CA GLU A 84 0.19 -12.99 -11.26
C GLU A 84 -0.37 -13.13 -9.85
N ALA A 85 -0.68 -12.02 -9.18
CA ALA A 85 -1.29 -12.02 -7.85
C ALA A 85 -2.66 -12.71 -7.83
N ALA A 86 -3.52 -12.46 -8.84
CA ALA A 86 -4.81 -13.11 -8.96
C ALA A 86 -4.67 -14.63 -9.16
N LEU A 87 -3.76 -15.07 -10.02
CA LEU A 87 -3.48 -16.49 -10.25
C LEU A 87 -2.90 -17.17 -9.01
N ASP A 88 -2.00 -16.48 -8.29
CA ASP A 88 -1.47 -17.00 -7.04
C ASP A 88 -2.56 -17.15 -5.98
N ALA A 89 -3.41 -16.13 -5.80
CA ALA A 89 -4.54 -16.20 -4.89
C ALA A 89 -5.47 -17.38 -5.21
N ILE A 90 -5.80 -17.63 -6.49
CA ILE A 90 -6.62 -18.77 -6.93
C ILE A 90 -6.00 -20.11 -6.50
N ARG A 91 -4.66 -20.24 -6.60
CA ARG A 91 -3.92 -21.44 -6.20
C ARG A 91 -3.91 -21.63 -4.68
N GLN A 92 -3.60 -20.55 -3.95
CA GLN A 92 -3.40 -20.58 -2.50
C GLN A 92 -4.70 -20.57 -1.68
N LEU A 93 -5.80 -20.10 -2.26
CA LEU A 93 -7.08 -19.90 -1.57
C LEU A 93 -7.56 -21.13 -0.77
N PRO A 94 -7.45 -22.38 -1.25
CA PRO A 94 -7.86 -23.55 -0.47
C PRO A 94 -7.09 -23.69 0.84
N ARG A 95 -5.80 -23.26 0.85
CA ARG A 95 -4.95 -23.27 2.04
C ARG A 95 -5.33 -22.13 2.99
N TRP A 96 -5.59 -20.93 2.45
CA TRP A 96 -5.94 -19.76 3.27
C TRP A 96 -7.28 -19.93 3.98
N MET A 97 -8.25 -20.58 3.35
CA MET A 97 -9.57 -20.82 3.90
C MET A 97 -9.64 -21.93 4.96
N LYS A 98 -8.56 -22.72 5.13
CA LYS A 98 -8.54 -23.81 6.10
C LYS A 98 -8.72 -23.30 7.52
N ARG A 99 -9.54 -24.03 8.30
CA ARG A 99 -9.61 -23.86 9.75
C ARG A 99 -8.24 -24.17 10.36
N GLN A 100 -7.76 -23.30 11.23
CA GLN A 100 -6.48 -23.45 11.90
C GLN A 100 -6.71 -23.99 13.31
N ARG A 101 -6.37 -25.24 13.56
CA ARG A 101 -6.43 -25.80 14.91
C ARG A 101 -5.54 -25.00 15.86
N ARG A 102 -6.00 -24.86 17.10
CA ARG A 102 -5.25 -24.25 18.20
C ARG A 102 -5.07 -25.26 19.31
N PRO A 103 -3.89 -25.29 19.96
CA PRO A 103 -3.65 -26.18 21.08
C PRO A 103 -4.54 -25.81 22.27
N LEU A 104 -4.97 -26.81 23.00
CA LEU A 104 -5.67 -26.67 24.27
C LEU A 104 -4.91 -27.48 25.32
N ASP A 105 -4.98 -27.02 26.56
CA ASP A 105 -4.53 -27.82 27.71
C ASP A 105 -5.54 -28.96 27.94
N ILE A 106 -5.14 -30.17 27.55
CA ILE A 106 -6.01 -31.37 27.63
C ILE A 106 -6.40 -31.71 29.05
N THR A 107 -5.63 -31.27 30.05
CA THR A 107 -5.96 -31.48 31.47
C THR A 107 -7.07 -30.57 31.95
N GLN A 108 -7.16 -29.37 31.38
CA GLN A 108 -8.24 -28.42 31.67
C GLN A 108 -9.44 -28.59 30.75
N TYR A 109 -9.21 -29.03 29.51
CA TYR A 109 -10.26 -29.15 28.48
C TYR A 109 -10.20 -30.52 27.81
N PRO A 110 -10.46 -31.61 28.55
CA PRO A 110 -10.39 -32.95 28.01
C PRO A 110 -11.45 -33.14 26.88
N LEU A 111 -10.98 -33.70 25.76
CA LEU A 111 -11.78 -33.97 24.55
C LEU A 111 -12.41 -32.71 23.92
N ALA A 112 -11.99 -31.52 24.32
CA ALA A 112 -12.38 -30.27 23.68
C ALA A 112 -11.57 -29.99 22.41
N GLY A 113 -12.05 -29.10 21.57
CA GLY A 113 -11.38 -28.66 20.35
C GLY A 113 -11.41 -27.14 20.20
N ALA A 114 -10.31 -26.56 19.74
CA ALA A 114 -10.27 -25.14 19.37
C ALA A 114 -9.72 -24.95 17.96
N PHE A 115 -10.31 -24.01 17.24
CA PHE A 115 -9.83 -23.62 15.94
C PHE A 115 -10.19 -22.18 15.62
N VAL A 116 -9.45 -21.57 14.69
CA VAL A 116 -9.76 -20.27 14.10
C VAL A 116 -10.28 -20.50 12.68
N MET A 117 -11.35 -19.81 12.33
CA MET A 117 -11.99 -19.84 11.02
C MET A 117 -11.99 -18.45 10.41
N PRO A 118 -11.32 -18.23 9.24
CA PRO A 118 -11.44 -16.98 8.50
C PRO A 118 -12.86 -16.83 7.95
N GLN A 119 -13.46 -15.66 8.13
CA GLN A 119 -14.78 -15.30 7.60
C GLN A 119 -14.72 -13.93 6.95
N PRO A 120 -15.50 -13.69 5.86
CA PRO A 120 -15.62 -12.37 5.26
C PRO A 120 -16.09 -11.32 6.28
N LEU A 121 -15.61 -10.09 6.13
CA LEU A 121 -16.06 -8.97 6.96
C LEU A 121 -17.43 -8.44 6.50
N GLY A 122 -17.64 -8.32 5.19
CA GLY A 122 -18.88 -7.79 4.63
C GLY A 122 -18.66 -6.96 3.36
N VAL A 123 -18.99 -5.67 3.41
CA VAL A 123 -18.74 -4.72 2.34
C VAL A 123 -17.46 -3.96 2.66
N VAL A 124 -16.51 -4.00 1.74
CA VAL A 124 -15.20 -3.35 1.86
C VAL A 124 -15.13 -2.14 0.92
N GLY A 125 -14.71 -1.00 1.46
CA GLY A 125 -14.36 0.19 0.67
C GLY A 125 -12.87 0.19 0.32
N ILE A 126 -12.53 0.56 -0.92
CA ILE A 126 -11.15 0.74 -1.38
C ILE A 126 -11.03 2.12 -2.01
N VAL A 127 -10.10 2.94 -1.51
CA VAL A 127 -9.79 4.26 -2.07
C VAL A 127 -8.43 4.19 -2.75
N VAL A 128 -8.42 4.50 -4.04
CA VAL A 128 -7.29 4.27 -4.95
C VAL A 128 -6.60 5.58 -5.29
N PRO A 129 -5.25 5.66 -5.21
CA PRO A 129 -4.47 6.80 -5.69
C PRO A 129 -4.33 6.79 -7.21
N TRP A 130 -3.67 7.81 -7.73
CA TRP A 130 -3.49 7.99 -9.18
C TRP A 130 -2.20 7.37 -9.75
N ASN A 131 -1.19 7.09 -8.92
CA ASN A 131 0.16 6.78 -9.42
C ASN A 131 0.30 5.37 -10.05
N PHE A 132 -0.40 4.36 -9.53
CA PHE A 132 -0.55 3.01 -10.09
C PHE A 132 -2.01 2.58 -9.96
N PRO A 133 -2.93 3.23 -10.71
CA PRO A 133 -4.35 3.14 -10.40
C PRO A 133 -4.96 1.76 -10.64
N ILE A 134 -4.42 0.97 -11.57
CA ILE A 134 -4.86 -0.42 -11.78
C ILE A 134 -4.36 -1.31 -10.65
N ALA A 135 -3.05 -1.27 -10.35
CA ALA A 135 -2.47 -2.13 -9.33
C ALA A 135 -3.05 -1.84 -7.95
N MET A 136 -3.20 -0.54 -7.59
CA MET A 136 -3.73 -0.13 -6.28
C MET A 136 -5.23 -0.37 -6.13
N ALA A 137 -5.98 -0.58 -7.22
CA ALA A 137 -7.35 -1.10 -7.17
C ALA A 137 -7.35 -2.64 -7.05
N VAL A 138 -6.60 -3.32 -7.91
CA VAL A 138 -6.64 -4.77 -8.11
C VAL A 138 -6.06 -5.53 -6.90
N GLN A 139 -4.92 -5.10 -6.37
CA GLN A 139 -4.26 -5.83 -5.29
C GLN A 139 -5.13 -5.96 -4.02
N PRO A 140 -5.73 -4.89 -3.45
CA PRO A 140 -6.64 -5.03 -2.34
C PRO A 140 -7.95 -5.74 -2.72
N MET A 141 -8.45 -5.59 -3.97
CA MET A 141 -9.60 -6.35 -4.45
C MET A 141 -9.34 -7.87 -4.44
N ILE A 142 -8.14 -8.31 -4.82
CA ILE A 142 -7.76 -9.73 -4.75
C ILE A 142 -7.91 -10.25 -3.31
N GLY A 143 -7.36 -9.55 -2.33
CA GLY A 143 -7.47 -9.91 -0.91
C GLY A 143 -8.92 -9.95 -0.42
N ALA A 144 -9.70 -8.92 -0.76
CA ALA A 144 -11.10 -8.79 -0.37
C ALA A 144 -12.00 -9.88 -1.00
N LEU A 145 -11.85 -10.16 -2.30
CA LEU A 145 -12.59 -11.21 -3.01
C LEU A 145 -12.17 -12.62 -2.56
N ALA A 146 -10.88 -12.84 -2.35
CA ALA A 146 -10.38 -14.10 -1.77
C ALA A 146 -10.97 -14.37 -0.39
N ALA A 147 -11.11 -13.33 0.45
CA ALA A 147 -11.77 -13.42 1.74
C ALA A 147 -13.30 -13.60 1.64
N GLY A 148 -13.90 -13.35 0.45
CA GLY A 148 -15.33 -13.52 0.18
C GLY A 148 -16.17 -12.28 0.45
N ASN A 149 -15.55 -11.10 0.47
CA ASN A 149 -16.24 -9.83 0.66
C ASN A 149 -16.89 -9.33 -0.63
N ARG A 150 -17.67 -8.26 -0.49
CA ARG A 150 -18.17 -7.39 -1.54
C ARG A 150 -17.34 -6.11 -1.54
N VAL A 151 -17.14 -5.51 -2.69
CA VAL A 151 -16.14 -4.45 -2.86
C VAL A 151 -16.72 -3.24 -3.55
N MET A 152 -16.51 -2.06 -2.96
CA MET A 152 -16.73 -0.77 -3.59
C MET A 152 -15.39 -0.06 -3.73
N VAL A 153 -15.07 0.43 -4.91
CA VAL A 153 -13.80 1.09 -5.22
C VAL A 153 -14.04 2.54 -5.60
N LYS A 154 -13.35 3.48 -4.96
CA LYS A 154 -13.33 4.90 -5.34
C LYS A 154 -11.99 5.20 -6.01
N MET A 155 -12.03 5.54 -7.29
CA MET A 155 -10.86 5.93 -8.07
C MET A 155 -10.45 7.37 -7.78
N SER A 156 -9.17 7.68 -7.97
CA SER A 156 -8.68 9.06 -7.88
C SER A 156 -9.37 9.97 -8.92
N GLU A 157 -9.49 11.26 -8.59
CA GLU A 157 -9.90 12.30 -9.52
C GLU A 157 -8.98 12.38 -10.76
N ASN A 158 -7.69 12.10 -10.59
CA ASN A 158 -6.70 12.07 -11.67
C ASN A 158 -6.73 10.78 -12.50
N SER A 159 -7.66 9.85 -12.24
CA SER A 159 -7.84 8.60 -12.98
C SER A 159 -9.20 8.51 -13.65
N ALA A 160 -9.67 9.62 -14.23
CA ALA A 160 -11.04 9.76 -14.75
C ALA A 160 -11.33 8.86 -15.96
N HIS A 161 -10.38 8.72 -16.89
CA HIS A 161 -10.53 7.84 -18.06
C HIS A 161 -10.56 6.37 -17.64
N LEU A 162 -9.65 5.98 -16.74
CA LEU A 162 -9.63 4.62 -16.22
C LEU A 162 -10.90 4.30 -15.42
N ALA A 163 -11.37 5.22 -14.58
CA ALA A 163 -12.57 5.03 -13.78
C ALA A 163 -13.79 4.77 -14.66
N ARG A 164 -14.00 5.59 -15.70
CA ARG A 164 -15.10 5.41 -16.67
C ARG A 164 -14.99 4.11 -17.45
N LEU A 165 -13.78 3.75 -17.87
CA LEU A 165 -13.54 2.46 -18.53
C LEU A 165 -13.93 1.29 -17.62
N LEU A 166 -13.47 1.29 -16.37
CA LEU A 166 -13.79 0.24 -15.39
C LEU A 166 -15.30 0.17 -15.08
N GLN A 167 -15.98 1.31 -14.98
CA GLN A 167 -17.45 1.36 -14.84
C GLN A 167 -18.17 0.67 -16.00
N GLY A 168 -17.68 0.85 -17.23
CA GLY A 168 -18.24 0.21 -18.42
C GLY A 168 -17.90 -1.29 -18.56
N LEU A 169 -16.74 -1.71 -18.05
CA LEU A 169 -16.27 -3.10 -18.16
C LEU A 169 -16.79 -4.01 -17.06
N LEU A 170 -16.82 -3.53 -15.80
CA LEU A 170 -17.14 -4.36 -14.64
C LEU A 170 -18.46 -5.14 -14.74
N PRO A 171 -19.56 -4.61 -15.29
CA PRO A 171 -20.81 -5.36 -15.43
C PRO A 171 -20.73 -6.63 -16.28
N ARG A 172 -19.68 -6.76 -17.11
CA ARG A 172 -19.42 -7.98 -17.89
C ARG A 172 -18.78 -9.11 -17.07
N TYR A 173 -18.20 -8.78 -15.92
CA TYR A 173 -17.42 -9.70 -15.08
C TYR A 173 -18.05 -9.92 -13.72
N PHE A 174 -18.74 -8.92 -13.16
CA PHE A 174 -19.31 -8.94 -11.82
C PHE A 174 -20.72 -8.36 -11.81
N ALA A 175 -21.57 -8.91 -10.96
CA ALA A 175 -22.81 -8.26 -10.59
C ALA A 175 -22.53 -6.96 -9.81
N ALA A 176 -23.38 -5.95 -9.99
CA ALA A 176 -23.20 -4.63 -9.34
C ALA A 176 -23.19 -4.72 -7.80
N ASP A 177 -23.88 -5.71 -7.24
CA ASP A 177 -23.90 -5.98 -5.80
C ASP A 177 -22.65 -6.77 -5.33
N LYS A 178 -21.68 -7.09 -6.22
CA LYS A 178 -20.44 -7.77 -5.88
C LYS A 178 -19.24 -6.84 -5.94
N VAL A 179 -19.01 -6.17 -7.07
CA VAL A 179 -17.94 -5.20 -7.27
C VAL A 179 -18.49 -3.98 -8.00
N SER A 180 -18.21 -2.80 -7.46
CA SER A 180 -18.59 -1.52 -8.08
C SER A 180 -17.44 -0.53 -8.02
N VAL A 181 -17.32 0.32 -9.04
CA VAL A 181 -16.32 1.38 -9.15
C VAL A 181 -17.00 2.73 -9.26
N PHE A 182 -16.47 3.71 -8.56
CA PHE A 182 -16.93 5.10 -8.53
C PHE A 182 -15.82 6.05 -8.95
N ALA A 183 -16.14 6.96 -9.85
CA ALA A 183 -15.31 8.08 -10.22
C ALA A 183 -15.60 9.30 -9.32
N ASP A 184 -14.66 10.22 -9.19
CA ASP A 184 -14.92 11.46 -8.44
C ASP A 184 -16.06 12.30 -9.07
N ALA A 185 -16.19 12.21 -10.41
CA ALA A 185 -17.26 12.84 -11.17
C ALA A 185 -18.68 12.28 -10.89
N ASP A 186 -18.80 11.20 -10.12
CA ASP A 186 -20.11 10.68 -9.67
C ASP A 186 -20.68 11.47 -8.48
N ALA A 187 -19.90 12.39 -7.93
CA ALA A 187 -20.38 13.37 -6.95
C ALA A 187 -21.14 14.52 -7.62
N ALA A 188 -21.93 15.25 -6.84
CA ALA A 188 -22.58 16.46 -7.32
C ALA A 188 -21.53 17.52 -7.72
N PRO A 189 -21.84 18.43 -8.66
CA PRO A 189 -20.92 19.49 -9.06
C PRO A 189 -20.41 20.29 -7.86
N GLY A 190 -19.08 20.46 -7.78
CA GLY A 190 -18.40 21.17 -6.69
C GLY A 190 -18.18 20.33 -5.43
N GLN A 191 -18.54 19.05 -5.41
CA GLN A 191 -18.27 18.12 -4.31
C GLN A 191 -17.20 17.10 -4.70
N SER A 192 -16.40 16.68 -3.74
CA SER A 192 -15.51 15.52 -3.88
C SER A 192 -16.18 14.26 -3.33
N LEU A 193 -16.11 13.17 -4.08
CA LEU A 193 -16.67 11.89 -3.66
C LEU A 193 -15.88 11.26 -2.51
N GLY A 194 -14.58 11.57 -2.36
CA GLY A 194 -13.70 10.95 -1.37
C GLY A 194 -14.21 11.05 0.08
N PRO A 195 -14.48 12.25 0.60
CA PRO A 195 -15.04 12.40 1.94
C PRO A 195 -16.38 11.68 2.14
N LEU A 196 -17.28 11.75 1.16
CA LEU A 196 -18.59 11.08 1.20
C LEU A 196 -18.45 9.54 1.20
N PHE A 197 -17.56 9.01 0.36
CA PHE A 197 -17.30 7.58 0.29
C PHE A 197 -16.76 7.05 1.62
N THR A 198 -15.80 7.75 2.25
CA THR A 198 -15.16 7.31 3.48
C THR A 198 -16.05 7.40 4.73
N GLN A 199 -17.18 8.10 4.64
CA GLN A 199 -18.19 8.15 5.69
C GLN A 199 -19.20 6.98 5.63
N LEU A 200 -19.20 6.16 4.58
CA LEU A 200 -20.04 4.96 4.55
C LEU A 200 -19.62 3.96 5.64
N PRO A 201 -20.56 3.29 6.30
CA PRO A 201 -20.28 2.33 7.37
C PRO A 201 -19.78 0.99 6.80
N PHE A 202 -18.63 1.04 6.12
CA PHE A 202 -17.95 -0.15 5.62
C PHE A 202 -17.55 -1.10 6.75
N ASN A 203 -17.43 -2.38 6.46
CA ASN A 203 -16.89 -3.36 7.38
C ASN A 203 -15.35 -3.32 7.45
N HIS A 204 -14.71 -2.71 6.45
CA HIS A 204 -13.31 -2.33 6.40
C HIS A 204 -13.10 -1.30 5.30
N LEU A 205 -12.22 -0.32 5.52
CA LEU A 205 -11.79 0.61 4.49
C LEU A 205 -10.28 0.47 4.25
N PHE A 206 -9.92 0.25 3.00
CA PHE A 206 -8.54 0.24 2.53
C PHE A 206 -8.27 1.56 1.80
N PHE A 207 -7.25 2.28 2.22
CA PHE A 207 -6.88 3.57 1.66
C PHE A 207 -5.40 3.58 1.26
N THR A 208 -5.11 4.04 0.06
CA THR A 208 -3.76 4.35 -0.38
C THR A 208 -3.69 5.82 -0.80
N GLY A 209 -2.72 6.56 -0.27
CA GLY A 209 -2.54 7.97 -0.61
C GLY A 209 -1.62 8.74 0.36
N SER A 210 -1.79 10.07 0.43
CA SER A 210 -0.93 10.90 1.26
C SER A 210 -1.24 10.75 2.77
N PRO A 211 -0.25 10.95 3.66
CA PRO A 211 -0.47 10.93 5.11
C PRO A 211 -1.52 11.94 5.59
N GLN A 212 -1.62 13.09 4.93
CA GLN A 212 -2.62 14.10 5.25
C GLN A 212 -4.04 13.59 4.98
N THR A 213 -4.26 13.02 3.79
CA THR A 213 -5.56 12.44 3.41
C THR A 213 -5.88 11.20 4.26
N GLY A 214 -4.89 10.37 4.58
CA GLY A 214 -5.05 9.20 5.44
C GLY A 214 -5.58 9.56 6.83
N ARG A 215 -5.10 10.65 7.43
CA ARG A 215 -5.66 11.16 8.71
C ARG A 215 -7.13 11.55 8.59
N ALA A 216 -7.51 12.24 7.51
CA ALA A 216 -8.90 12.62 7.27
C ALA A 216 -9.81 11.40 7.05
N VAL A 217 -9.33 10.40 6.29
CA VAL A 217 -10.02 9.12 6.10
C VAL A 217 -10.24 8.40 7.43
N MET A 218 -9.20 8.32 8.25
CA MET A 218 -9.28 7.69 9.57
C MET A 218 -10.30 8.39 10.48
N ALA A 219 -10.32 9.73 10.47
CA ALA A 219 -11.29 10.53 11.23
C ALA A 219 -12.73 10.28 10.76
N ASN A 220 -12.98 10.22 9.44
CA ASN A 220 -14.31 9.90 8.88
C ASN A 220 -14.76 8.49 9.27
N CYS A 221 -13.87 7.51 9.20
CA CYS A 221 -14.16 6.11 9.54
C CYS A 221 -14.44 5.91 11.04
N ALA A 222 -13.88 6.73 11.91
CA ALA A 222 -14.05 6.64 13.36
C ALA A 222 -15.52 6.79 13.79
N ALA A 223 -16.32 7.60 13.10
CA ALA A 223 -17.73 7.79 13.40
C ALA A 223 -18.55 6.48 13.32
N ASN A 224 -18.14 5.56 12.44
CA ASN A 224 -18.80 4.27 12.22
C ASN A 224 -18.02 3.09 12.83
N LEU A 225 -16.93 3.35 13.54
CA LEU A 225 -15.99 2.32 14.01
C LEU A 225 -15.50 1.41 12.85
N THR A 226 -15.38 1.97 11.65
CA THR A 226 -14.88 1.25 10.48
C THR A 226 -13.38 1.02 10.63
N PRO A 227 -12.89 -0.23 10.68
CA PRO A 227 -11.46 -0.52 10.69
C PRO A 227 -10.82 -0.04 9.38
N VAL A 228 -9.60 0.49 9.46
CA VAL A 228 -8.86 1.00 8.30
C VAL A 228 -7.52 0.29 8.11
N THR A 229 -7.14 0.09 6.85
CA THR A 229 -5.76 -0.14 6.43
C THR A 229 -5.32 1.09 5.66
N LEU A 230 -4.20 1.68 6.05
CA LEU A 230 -3.66 2.90 5.44
C LEU A 230 -2.29 2.59 4.83
N GLU A 231 -2.20 2.73 3.51
CA GLU A 231 -0.96 2.64 2.76
C GLU A 231 -0.56 4.06 2.37
N LEU A 232 0.45 4.58 3.06
CA LEU A 232 0.88 5.96 2.95
C LEU A 232 2.29 6.02 2.35
N GLY A 233 2.77 7.21 2.06
CA GLY A 233 4.14 7.42 1.59
C GLY A 233 5.14 7.59 2.74
N GLY A 234 6.28 8.12 2.39
CA GLY A 234 7.34 8.45 3.33
C GLY A 234 8.64 8.77 2.61
N LYS A 235 9.64 9.24 3.36
CA LYS A 235 10.97 9.50 2.81
C LYS A 235 11.83 8.25 2.92
N SER A 236 11.77 7.40 1.89
CA SER A 236 12.49 6.11 1.85
C SER A 236 13.97 6.32 1.51
N PRO A 237 14.92 6.02 2.42
CA PRO A 237 16.35 6.15 2.19
C PRO A 237 16.91 5.01 1.35
N ALA A 238 17.93 5.31 0.55
CA ALA A 238 18.87 4.31 0.07
C ALA A 238 20.26 4.60 0.67
N ILE A 239 20.97 3.55 1.07
CA ILE A 239 22.30 3.62 1.65
C ILE A 239 23.23 2.72 0.84
N VAL A 240 24.33 3.28 0.31
CA VAL A 240 25.36 2.51 -0.37
C VAL A 240 26.57 2.42 0.54
N ALA A 241 26.92 1.23 0.98
CA ALA A 241 28.10 1.00 1.81
C ALA A 241 29.39 0.96 0.96
N PRO A 242 30.57 1.25 1.54
CA PRO A 242 31.84 1.28 0.81
C PRO A 242 32.24 -0.04 0.15
N ASP A 243 31.73 -1.17 0.68
CA ASP A 243 31.99 -2.52 0.16
C ASP A 243 31.14 -2.90 -1.07
N TYR A 244 30.14 -2.05 -1.43
CA TYR A 244 29.27 -2.34 -2.57
C TYR A 244 29.66 -1.50 -3.81
N PRO A 245 29.74 -2.11 -5.01
CA PRO A 245 30.11 -1.38 -6.22
C PRO A 245 29.14 -0.25 -6.54
N LEU A 246 29.62 1.01 -6.47
CA LEU A 246 28.81 2.23 -6.63
C LEU A 246 28.05 2.27 -7.98
N ALA A 247 28.72 1.85 -9.06
CA ALA A 247 28.11 1.78 -10.40
C ALA A 247 26.88 0.87 -10.42
N LYS A 248 26.97 -0.30 -9.73
CA LYS A 248 25.88 -1.27 -9.66
C LYS A 248 24.74 -0.77 -8.77
N ALA A 249 25.06 -0.07 -7.68
CA ALA A 249 24.07 0.61 -6.86
C ALA A 249 23.31 1.66 -7.66
N ALA A 250 24.05 2.50 -8.42
CA ALA A 250 23.46 3.52 -9.30
C ALA A 250 22.49 2.91 -10.31
N GLU A 251 22.83 1.78 -10.97
CA GLU A 251 21.94 1.09 -11.92
C GLU A 251 20.59 0.70 -11.31
N ARG A 252 20.58 0.26 -10.06
CA ARG A 252 19.38 -0.21 -9.34
C ARG A 252 18.59 0.95 -8.75
N ILE A 253 19.26 1.94 -8.20
CA ILE A 253 18.64 3.16 -7.66
C ILE A 253 17.96 3.96 -8.78
N LEU A 254 18.66 4.16 -9.89
CA LEU A 254 18.12 4.91 -11.02
C LEU A 254 16.95 4.18 -11.70
N TRP A 255 16.88 2.84 -11.62
CA TRP A 255 15.72 2.11 -12.14
C TRP A 255 14.44 2.54 -11.44
N VAL A 256 14.39 2.52 -10.12
CA VAL A 256 13.17 2.92 -9.38
C VAL A 256 12.96 4.43 -9.40
N LYS A 257 14.07 5.22 -9.43
CA LYS A 257 13.98 6.68 -9.46
C LYS A 257 13.38 7.21 -10.77
N MET A 258 13.63 6.52 -11.88
CA MET A 258 13.10 6.88 -13.19
C MET A 258 11.73 6.27 -13.49
N LEU A 259 11.42 5.09 -12.92
CA LEU A 259 10.14 4.42 -13.07
C LEU A 259 9.00 5.34 -12.63
N ASN A 260 8.01 5.54 -13.49
CA ASN A 260 6.91 6.48 -13.29
C ASN A 260 7.37 7.92 -12.95
N ALA A 261 8.53 8.34 -13.46
CA ALA A 261 9.19 9.60 -13.09
C ALA A 261 9.36 9.78 -11.58
N GLY A 262 9.57 8.69 -10.84
CA GLY A 262 9.73 8.72 -9.39
C GLY A 262 8.44 8.89 -8.58
N GLN A 263 7.28 8.85 -9.20
CA GLN A 263 5.96 8.98 -8.55
C GLN A 263 5.52 7.65 -7.92
N ILE A 264 6.31 7.17 -6.95
CA ILE A 264 6.17 5.87 -6.28
C ILE A 264 6.33 6.06 -4.78
N CYS A 265 5.43 5.48 -3.98
CA CYS A 265 5.48 5.55 -2.51
C CYS A 265 6.73 4.90 -1.90
N THR A 266 7.33 3.93 -2.61
CA THR A 266 8.58 3.26 -2.25
C THR A 266 9.78 3.75 -3.07
N ASN A 267 9.68 4.95 -3.68
CA ASN A 267 10.80 5.53 -4.41
C ASN A 267 11.99 5.81 -3.48
N VAL A 268 13.21 5.78 -4.03
CA VAL A 268 14.37 6.34 -3.31
C VAL A 268 14.19 7.85 -3.18
N ASP A 269 13.83 8.29 -1.99
CA ASP A 269 13.51 9.69 -1.75
C ASP A 269 14.77 10.51 -1.45
N TYR A 270 15.77 9.90 -0.81
CA TYR A 270 17.11 10.45 -0.64
C TYR A 270 18.16 9.32 -0.54
N LEU A 271 19.41 9.65 -0.85
CA LEU A 271 20.50 8.69 -0.99
C LEU A 271 21.67 9.06 -0.09
N PHE A 272 22.18 8.08 0.67
CA PHE A 272 23.48 8.14 1.33
C PHE A 272 24.54 7.39 0.53
N VAL A 273 25.69 8.07 0.30
CA VAL A 273 26.90 7.47 -0.27
C VAL A 273 28.09 7.79 0.64
N PRO A 274 29.18 6.99 0.64
CA PRO A 274 30.41 7.35 1.36
C PRO A 274 30.87 8.76 0.95
N GLU A 275 31.28 9.59 1.93
CA GLU A 275 31.75 10.96 1.70
C GLU A 275 32.83 11.01 0.60
N GLY A 276 32.68 11.91 -0.33
CA GLY A 276 33.55 12.04 -1.51
C GLY A 276 33.17 11.15 -2.71
N SER A 277 32.14 10.30 -2.55
CA SER A 277 31.65 9.43 -3.65
C SER A 277 30.49 10.05 -4.45
N GLU A 278 30.00 11.21 -4.05
CA GLU A 278 28.80 11.85 -4.62
C GLU A 278 28.97 12.13 -6.12
N GLN A 279 30.13 12.70 -6.51
CA GLN A 279 30.40 13.01 -7.91
C GLN A 279 30.58 11.77 -8.77
N ALA A 280 31.17 10.70 -8.22
CA ALA A 280 31.28 9.41 -8.90
C ALA A 280 29.92 8.78 -9.12
N PHE A 281 29.01 8.86 -8.12
CA PHE A 281 27.64 8.40 -8.28
C PHE A 281 26.91 9.18 -9.38
N ILE A 282 27.01 10.51 -9.41
CA ILE A 282 26.40 11.36 -10.43
C ILE A 282 26.91 11.00 -11.83
N ALA A 283 28.22 10.80 -12.00
CA ALA A 283 28.79 10.40 -13.29
C ALA A 283 28.23 9.06 -13.78
N HIS A 284 28.07 8.07 -12.88
CA HIS A 284 27.39 6.82 -13.22
C HIS A 284 25.91 7.06 -13.56
N ALA A 285 25.21 7.88 -12.78
CA ALA A 285 23.80 8.18 -12.97
C ALA A 285 23.54 8.84 -14.33
N GLN A 286 24.32 9.85 -14.71
CA GLN A 286 24.20 10.52 -16.00
C GLN A 286 24.38 9.56 -17.17
N ARG A 287 25.41 8.69 -17.11
CA ARG A 287 25.61 7.66 -18.15
C ARG A 287 24.43 6.70 -18.24
N ILE A 288 23.91 6.23 -17.11
CA ILE A 288 22.78 5.29 -17.05
C ILE A 288 21.51 5.95 -17.61
N VAL A 289 21.21 7.19 -17.22
CA VAL A 289 20.04 7.91 -17.69
C VAL A 289 20.12 8.16 -19.19
N ALA A 290 21.26 8.65 -19.71
CA ALA A 290 21.45 8.87 -21.13
C ALA A 290 21.31 7.57 -21.96
N GLN A 291 21.77 6.44 -21.42
CA GLN A 291 21.66 5.14 -22.09
C GLN A 291 20.23 4.60 -22.08
N ARG A 292 19.51 4.70 -20.95
CA ARG A 292 18.15 4.12 -20.79
C ARG A 292 17.06 5.01 -21.36
N TYR A 293 17.26 6.31 -21.34
CA TYR A 293 16.30 7.31 -21.79
C TYR A 293 16.98 8.29 -22.76
N PRO A 294 17.40 7.81 -23.94
CA PRO A 294 18.10 8.69 -24.92
C PRO A 294 17.26 9.89 -25.38
N ASP A 295 15.94 9.73 -25.29
CA ASP A 295 14.96 10.78 -25.55
C ASP A 295 13.81 10.67 -24.56
N LEU A 296 13.63 11.67 -23.70
CA LEU A 296 12.55 11.72 -22.71
C LEU A 296 11.15 11.90 -23.36
N THR A 297 11.10 12.20 -24.66
CA THR A 297 9.84 12.47 -25.36
C THR A 297 9.30 11.30 -26.18
N ASN A 298 10.03 10.18 -26.24
CA ASN A 298 9.72 9.02 -27.07
C ASN A 298 8.59 8.13 -26.53
N GLY A 299 8.07 8.43 -25.31
CA GLY A 299 7.00 7.66 -24.65
C GLY A 299 7.51 6.61 -23.66
N ASP A 300 8.81 6.42 -23.50
CA ASP A 300 9.39 5.53 -22.46
C ASP A 300 9.43 6.20 -21.08
N TYR A 301 9.54 7.54 -21.05
CA TYR A 301 9.55 8.31 -19.81
C TYR A 301 8.16 8.86 -19.49
N THR A 302 7.73 8.66 -18.26
CA THR A 302 6.38 9.05 -17.80
C THR A 302 6.32 10.52 -17.39
N ALA A 303 5.25 11.24 -17.74
CA ALA A 303 4.99 12.61 -17.30
C ALA A 303 4.60 12.69 -15.82
N ILE A 304 4.77 13.86 -15.22
CA ILE A 304 4.14 14.17 -13.92
C ILE A 304 2.63 14.25 -14.13
N ILE A 305 1.86 13.68 -13.21
CA ILE A 305 0.42 13.42 -13.37
C ILE A 305 -0.40 14.66 -13.72
N ASP A 306 -0.17 15.77 -13.04
CA ASP A 306 -0.90 17.02 -13.24
C ASP A 306 0.01 18.26 -13.09
N GLN A 307 -0.50 19.42 -13.48
CA GLN A 307 0.26 20.66 -13.39
C GLN A 307 0.56 21.05 -11.95
N ARG A 308 -0.35 20.81 -11.01
CA ARG A 308 -0.13 21.09 -9.59
C ARG A 308 1.07 20.33 -9.02
N GLN A 309 1.22 19.04 -9.39
CA GLN A 309 2.36 18.22 -8.96
C GLN A 309 3.65 18.65 -9.66
N TYR A 310 3.57 19.05 -10.93
CA TYR A 310 4.71 19.57 -11.66
C TYR A 310 5.22 20.88 -10.99
N ASP A 311 4.34 21.84 -10.75
CA ASP A 311 4.67 23.12 -10.10
C ASP A 311 5.21 22.90 -8.68
N ARG A 312 4.67 21.93 -7.95
CA ARG A 312 5.17 21.56 -6.61
C ARG A 312 6.62 21.07 -6.67
N LEU A 313 6.96 20.25 -7.66
CA LEU A 313 8.34 19.74 -7.82
C LEU A 313 9.30 20.84 -8.25
N GLU A 314 8.89 21.73 -9.15
CA GLU A 314 9.69 22.92 -9.50
C GLU A 314 9.91 23.84 -8.31
N ALA A 315 8.87 24.08 -7.51
CA ALA A 315 9.00 24.88 -6.28
C ALA A 315 9.95 24.22 -5.26
N MET A 316 9.92 22.90 -5.11
CA MET A 316 10.87 22.17 -4.25
C MET A 316 12.31 22.29 -4.76
N LEU A 317 12.52 22.20 -6.06
CA LEU A 317 13.84 22.38 -6.68
C LEU A 317 14.35 23.81 -6.47
N ALA A 318 13.52 24.80 -6.74
CA ALA A 318 13.86 26.22 -6.55
C ALA A 318 14.17 26.54 -5.07
N ASP A 319 13.37 26.01 -4.13
CA ASP A 319 13.62 26.14 -2.69
C ASP A 319 15.00 25.58 -2.29
N ALA A 320 15.31 24.38 -2.76
CA ALA A 320 16.60 23.75 -2.46
C ALA A 320 17.78 24.58 -2.99
N VAL A 321 17.70 25.05 -4.23
CA VAL A 321 18.74 25.88 -4.85
C VAL A 321 18.88 27.24 -4.12
N ALA A 322 17.77 27.88 -3.78
CA ALA A 322 17.76 29.14 -3.03
C ALA A 322 18.39 29.00 -1.64
N GLN A 323 18.32 27.83 -1.04
CA GLN A 323 18.94 27.52 0.26
C GLN A 323 20.37 26.94 0.15
N GLY A 324 20.97 26.93 -1.07
CA GLY A 324 22.37 26.56 -1.28
C GLY A 324 22.62 25.15 -1.79
N ALA A 325 21.60 24.39 -2.15
CA ALA A 325 21.80 23.12 -2.81
C ALA A 325 22.35 23.30 -4.22
N THR A 326 23.21 22.38 -4.63
CA THR A 326 23.73 22.30 -6.01
C THR A 326 22.87 21.33 -6.81
N ALA A 327 22.10 21.85 -7.76
CA ALA A 327 21.32 21.05 -8.69
C ALA A 327 22.18 20.56 -9.86
N VAL A 328 22.24 19.25 -10.05
CA VAL A 328 22.99 18.61 -11.13
C VAL A 328 22.03 17.80 -12.00
N PRO A 329 21.80 18.22 -13.27
CA PRO A 329 20.99 17.45 -14.20
C PRO A 329 21.56 16.04 -14.41
N LEU A 330 20.74 15.01 -14.26
CA LEU A 330 21.15 13.62 -14.56
C LEU A 330 21.00 13.27 -16.04
N HIS A 331 20.37 14.16 -16.82
CA HIS A 331 20.30 14.09 -18.29
C HIS A 331 20.66 15.45 -18.89
N PRO A 332 21.94 15.84 -18.94
CA PRO A 332 22.34 17.21 -19.34
C PRO A 332 21.99 17.57 -20.80
N GLY A 333 21.71 16.55 -21.66
CA GLY A 333 21.33 16.78 -23.07
C GLY A 333 19.82 16.96 -23.29
N GLN A 334 18.98 16.86 -22.26
CA GLN A 334 17.51 16.93 -22.38
C GLN A 334 16.94 18.03 -21.47
N ALA A 335 16.25 18.99 -22.06
CA ALA A 335 15.47 19.96 -21.31
C ALA A 335 14.11 19.37 -20.89
N GLY A 336 13.55 19.91 -19.82
CA GLY A 336 12.16 19.61 -19.44
C GLY A 336 11.17 20.21 -20.45
N ASP A 337 9.98 19.64 -20.47
CA ASP A 337 8.83 20.16 -21.24
C ASP A 337 7.66 20.39 -20.27
N ALA A 338 7.53 21.62 -19.79
CA ALA A 338 6.50 21.99 -18.82
C ALA A 338 5.08 21.82 -19.39
N ALA A 339 4.88 22.05 -20.71
CA ALA A 339 3.57 21.88 -21.36
C ALA A 339 3.13 20.40 -21.38
N ARG A 340 4.10 19.48 -21.52
CA ARG A 340 3.87 18.03 -21.42
C ARG A 340 4.11 17.46 -20.03
N ARG A 341 4.51 18.28 -19.07
CA ARG A 341 4.88 17.92 -17.69
C ARG A 341 6.00 16.86 -17.64
N LEU A 342 6.91 16.88 -18.60
CA LEU A 342 8.11 16.04 -18.61
C LEU A 342 9.22 16.74 -17.81
N MET A 343 9.52 16.20 -16.63
CA MET A 343 10.54 16.75 -15.73
C MET A 343 11.78 15.83 -15.75
N PRO A 344 12.94 16.31 -16.27
CA PRO A 344 14.17 15.53 -16.23
C PRO A 344 14.63 15.23 -14.80
N PRO A 345 15.34 14.13 -14.58
CA PRO A 345 15.87 13.81 -13.27
C PRO A 345 17.01 14.74 -12.87
N VAL A 346 16.99 15.19 -11.60
CA VAL A 346 17.99 16.10 -11.03
C VAL A 346 18.51 15.53 -9.71
N ALA A 347 19.85 15.44 -9.58
CA ALA A 347 20.49 15.20 -8.30
C ALA A 347 20.69 16.53 -7.55
N LEU A 348 20.58 16.50 -6.23
CA LEU A 348 20.76 17.65 -5.34
C LEU A 348 21.88 17.34 -4.35
N LEU A 349 22.95 18.11 -4.39
CA LEU A 349 24.06 18.08 -3.45
C LEU A 349 23.95 19.24 -2.45
N ASN A 350 24.69 19.15 -1.34
CA ASN A 350 24.71 20.17 -0.29
C ASN A 350 23.30 20.43 0.30
N VAL A 351 22.49 19.37 0.38
CA VAL A 351 21.14 19.44 0.96
C VAL A 351 21.19 19.43 2.49
N HIS A 352 20.24 20.09 3.13
CA HIS A 352 20.06 20.07 4.58
C HIS A 352 18.58 20.05 4.97
N ASP A 353 18.30 19.73 6.21
CA ASP A 353 16.93 19.47 6.74
C ASP A 353 15.98 20.67 6.65
N GLY A 354 16.48 21.90 6.47
CA GLY A 354 15.66 23.09 6.24
C GLY A 354 14.97 23.13 4.88
N MET A 355 15.46 22.37 3.91
CA MET A 355 14.96 22.37 2.52
C MET A 355 13.69 21.52 2.40
N GLN A 356 12.71 21.94 1.59
CA GLN A 356 11.45 21.21 1.40
C GLN A 356 11.68 19.78 0.86
N VAL A 357 12.67 19.56 0.01
CA VAL A 357 13.07 18.24 -0.52
C VAL A 357 13.50 17.26 0.60
N MET A 358 13.92 17.76 1.77
CA MET A 358 14.30 16.95 2.92
C MET A 358 13.18 16.82 3.97
N GLN A 359 12.19 17.73 3.96
CA GLN A 359 11.08 17.73 4.91
C GLN A 359 9.86 16.94 4.43
N ARG A 360 9.61 16.91 3.11
CA ARG A 360 8.45 16.27 2.49
C ARG A 360 8.86 15.15 1.55
N GLU A 361 8.01 14.17 1.40
CA GLU A 361 8.15 13.18 0.34
C GLU A 361 8.17 13.87 -1.03
N ILE A 362 9.18 13.59 -1.82
CA ILE A 362 9.40 14.24 -3.13
C ILE A 362 8.35 13.77 -4.14
N PHE A 363 8.15 12.46 -4.24
CA PHE A 363 7.22 11.86 -5.19
C PHE A 363 7.43 12.35 -6.63
N GLY A 364 8.71 12.30 -7.06
CA GLY A 364 9.16 12.84 -8.33
C GLY A 364 10.64 12.56 -8.60
N PRO A 365 11.19 13.09 -9.72
CA PRO A 365 12.52 12.74 -10.22
C PRO A 365 13.67 13.56 -9.59
N LEU A 366 13.48 14.12 -8.41
CA LEU A 366 14.55 14.81 -7.67
C LEU A 366 15.23 13.83 -6.70
N LEU A 367 16.57 13.81 -6.64
CA LEU A 367 17.35 12.91 -5.82
C LEU A 367 18.37 13.67 -4.95
N PRO A 368 18.03 14.00 -3.70
CA PRO A 368 19.01 14.45 -2.70
C PRO A 368 20.06 13.37 -2.44
N ILE A 369 21.33 13.76 -2.44
CA ILE A 369 22.48 12.89 -2.18
C ILE A 369 23.27 13.48 -1.01
N LEU A 370 23.49 12.65 0.02
CA LEU A 370 24.23 13.00 1.23
C LEU A 370 25.48 12.13 1.34
N GLY A 371 26.64 12.75 1.54
CA GLY A 371 27.85 12.05 1.94
C GLY A 371 27.79 11.69 3.41
N TYR A 372 28.24 10.49 3.77
CA TYR A 372 28.32 10.05 5.17
C TYR A 372 29.71 9.51 5.52
N ARG A 373 30.08 9.59 6.79
CA ARG A 373 31.37 9.09 7.34
C ARG A 373 31.22 7.81 8.15
N SER A 374 30.11 7.68 8.84
CA SER A 374 29.82 6.49 9.66
C SER A 374 28.42 5.97 9.46
N HIS A 375 28.21 4.67 9.63
CA HIS A 375 26.88 4.06 9.60
C HIS A 375 26.06 4.44 10.82
N GLU A 376 26.71 4.75 11.95
CA GLU A 376 26.08 5.23 13.17
C GLU A 376 25.37 6.58 12.93
N ASP A 377 25.99 7.51 12.19
CA ASP A 377 25.39 8.80 11.83
C ASP A 377 24.18 8.59 10.89
N VAL A 378 24.27 7.68 9.93
CA VAL A 378 23.17 7.34 9.03
C VAL A 378 22.00 6.73 9.80
N LEU A 379 22.26 5.79 10.70
CA LEU A 379 21.24 5.17 11.56
C LEU A 379 20.57 6.21 12.46
N ALA A 380 21.36 7.08 13.09
CA ALA A 380 20.83 8.17 13.92
C ALA A 380 19.95 9.12 13.08
N TYR A 381 20.39 9.47 11.87
CA TYR A 381 19.64 10.32 10.94
C TYR A 381 18.31 9.70 10.53
N ILE A 382 18.27 8.42 10.18
CA ILE A 382 17.05 7.71 9.80
C ILE A 382 16.10 7.60 10.99
N ASN A 383 16.60 7.21 12.16
CA ASN A 383 15.79 7.00 13.36
C ASN A 383 15.23 8.29 13.98
N ALA A 384 15.84 9.44 13.69
CA ALA A 384 15.31 10.74 14.11
C ALA A 384 14.10 11.20 13.27
N ARG A 385 13.74 10.45 12.22
CA ARG A 385 12.68 10.78 11.26
C ARG A 385 11.49 9.83 11.37
N PRO A 386 10.31 10.23 10.86
CA PRO A 386 9.17 9.33 10.75
C PRO A 386 9.54 8.08 9.95
N ASN A 387 9.04 6.92 10.40
CA ASN A 387 9.32 5.63 9.77
C ASN A 387 8.90 5.62 8.29
N PRO A 388 9.84 5.32 7.37
CA PRO A 388 9.56 5.28 5.94
C PRO A 388 8.79 4.01 5.55
N LEU A 389 8.17 4.03 4.36
CA LEU A 389 7.52 2.84 3.79
C LEU A 389 8.56 1.81 3.33
N ALA A 390 9.71 2.25 2.81
CA ALA A 390 10.79 1.36 2.38
C ALA A 390 12.16 1.87 2.86
N LEU A 391 13.11 0.93 3.00
CA LEU A 391 14.51 1.19 3.23
C LEU A 391 15.35 0.30 2.30
N TYR A 392 16.41 0.85 1.74
CA TYR A 392 17.29 0.16 0.80
C TYR A 392 18.73 0.22 1.29
N LEU A 393 19.36 -0.94 1.43
CA LEU A 393 20.77 -1.03 1.83
C LEU A 393 21.56 -1.85 0.81
N PHE A 394 22.64 -1.26 0.31
CA PHE A 394 23.59 -1.88 -0.59
C PHE A 394 24.88 -2.17 0.15
N SER A 395 25.08 -3.43 0.53
CA SER A 395 26.30 -3.92 1.20
C SER A 395 26.40 -5.44 1.03
N HIS A 396 27.62 -5.96 0.98
CA HIS A 396 27.90 -7.40 1.05
C HIS A 396 28.19 -7.86 2.48
N ASP A 397 28.40 -6.93 3.42
CA ASP A 397 28.61 -7.23 4.83
C ASP A 397 27.29 -7.61 5.51
N ARG A 398 27.17 -8.88 5.89
CA ARG A 398 26.00 -9.42 6.58
C ARG A 398 25.83 -8.81 7.97
N GLY A 399 26.93 -8.48 8.67
CA GLY A 399 26.86 -7.82 9.98
C GLY A 399 26.20 -6.47 9.88
N LEU A 400 26.60 -5.68 8.88
CA LEU A 400 25.99 -4.39 8.59
C LEU A 400 24.51 -4.53 8.17
N GLN A 401 24.19 -5.52 7.34
CA GLN A 401 22.80 -5.80 6.95
C GLN A 401 21.93 -6.07 8.18
N GLU A 402 22.37 -6.97 9.08
CA GLU A 402 21.65 -7.28 10.33
C GLU A 402 21.56 -6.06 11.25
N GLN A 403 22.61 -5.23 11.33
CA GLN A 403 22.57 -3.99 12.11
C GLN A 403 21.43 -3.07 11.65
N TYR A 404 21.29 -2.81 10.33
CA TYR A 404 20.21 -2.00 9.81
C TYR A 404 18.83 -2.65 10.02
N LEU A 405 18.71 -3.96 9.81
CA LEU A 405 17.46 -4.68 10.03
C LEU A 405 16.98 -4.62 11.49
N HIS A 406 17.90 -4.61 12.45
CA HIS A 406 17.57 -4.57 13.87
C HIS A 406 17.46 -3.14 14.45
N GLN A 407 18.16 -2.17 13.88
CA GLN A 407 18.23 -0.82 14.43
C GLN A 407 17.35 0.20 13.71
N THR A 408 16.67 -0.19 12.63
CA THR A 408 15.71 0.69 11.92
C THR A 408 14.32 0.06 11.89
N LEU A 409 13.31 0.90 11.65
CA LEU A 409 11.94 0.46 11.45
C LEU A 409 11.37 1.09 10.18
N SER A 410 10.89 0.25 9.25
CA SER A 410 10.25 0.64 8.00
C SER A 410 9.12 -0.31 7.64
N GLY A 411 8.31 0.03 6.65
CA GLY A 411 7.31 -0.89 6.11
C GLY A 411 7.94 -2.13 5.47
N GLY A 412 9.05 -1.96 4.76
CA GLY A 412 9.81 -3.07 4.18
C GLY A 412 11.25 -2.69 3.87
N VAL A 413 12.09 -3.70 3.64
CA VAL A 413 13.50 -3.53 3.30
C VAL A 413 13.84 -4.32 2.05
N THR A 414 14.63 -3.75 1.14
CA THR A 414 15.31 -4.52 0.09
C THR A 414 16.82 -4.37 0.25
N LEU A 415 17.50 -5.50 0.35
CA LEU A 415 18.96 -5.57 0.41
C LEU A 415 19.52 -5.73 -1.00
N ASN A 416 20.52 -4.93 -1.33
CA ASN A 416 21.26 -4.97 -2.60
C ASN A 416 20.41 -4.74 -3.86
N ASP A 417 19.22 -4.18 -3.70
CA ASP A 417 18.34 -3.74 -4.78
C ASP A 417 17.34 -2.69 -4.28
N THR A 418 16.40 -2.28 -5.13
CA THR A 418 15.31 -1.36 -4.80
C THR A 418 13.96 -1.97 -5.20
N LEU A 419 12.87 -1.53 -4.58
CA LEU A 419 11.48 -1.83 -4.92
C LEU A 419 11.06 -3.32 -4.79
N LEU A 420 11.94 -4.29 -5.00
CA LEU A 420 11.58 -5.71 -5.23
C LEU A 420 10.77 -6.36 -4.12
N HIS A 421 10.91 -5.93 -2.86
CA HIS A 421 10.06 -6.44 -1.77
C HIS A 421 8.58 -6.11 -1.98
N ALA A 422 8.28 -4.97 -2.61
CA ALA A 422 6.91 -4.54 -2.88
C ALA A 422 6.22 -5.35 -3.98
N GLY A 423 6.99 -5.93 -4.91
CA GLY A 423 6.48 -6.78 -5.99
C GLY A 423 6.26 -8.25 -5.60
N GLN A 424 6.60 -8.65 -4.38
CA GLN A 424 6.51 -10.07 -3.98
C GLN A 424 5.14 -10.41 -3.41
N HIS A 425 4.42 -11.34 -4.04
CA HIS A 425 3.07 -11.74 -3.61
C HIS A 425 3.02 -12.47 -2.26
N HIS A 426 4.15 -12.99 -1.77
CA HIS A 426 4.25 -13.73 -0.51
C HIS A 426 4.91 -12.93 0.62
N LEU A 427 5.27 -11.68 0.37
CA LEU A 427 5.72 -10.75 1.41
C LEU A 427 4.56 -9.79 1.77
N PRO A 428 4.33 -9.55 3.06
CA PRO A 428 3.38 -8.51 3.46
C PRO A 428 3.89 -7.15 2.96
N PHE A 429 2.99 -6.35 2.42
CA PHE A 429 3.28 -4.98 2.05
C PHE A 429 2.43 -4.03 2.89
N GLY A 430 3.05 -3.05 3.52
CA GLY A 430 2.38 -2.05 4.34
C GLY A 430 3.35 -1.22 5.15
N GLY A 431 2.92 -0.02 5.53
CA GLY A 431 3.70 0.93 6.30
C GLY A 431 3.59 0.72 7.82
N VAL A 432 4.35 1.52 8.56
CA VAL A 432 4.34 1.57 10.02
C VAL A 432 4.38 3.02 10.51
N GLY A 433 3.54 3.39 11.45
CA GLY A 433 3.48 4.74 11.99
C GLY A 433 3.07 5.76 10.94
N ALA A 434 3.97 6.68 10.57
CA ALA A 434 3.68 7.73 9.59
C ALA A 434 3.53 7.21 8.16
N SER A 435 4.10 6.05 7.83
CA SER A 435 3.99 5.42 6.50
C SER A 435 2.78 4.52 6.35
N GLY A 436 2.00 4.26 7.41
CA GLY A 436 0.76 3.52 7.30
C GLY A 436 0.42 2.65 8.51
N MET A 437 -0.66 1.87 8.38
CA MET A 437 -1.07 0.85 9.33
C MET A 437 -1.76 -0.31 8.62
N GLY A 438 -1.48 -1.51 9.09
CA GLY A 438 -1.90 -2.73 8.42
C GLY A 438 -0.96 -3.12 7.29
N HIS A 439 -1.31 -4.17 6.59
CA HIS A 439 -0.54 -4.68 5.46
C HIS A 439 -1.43 -5.55 4.58
N TYR A 440 -1.00 -5.79 3.35
CA TYR A 440 -1.71 -6.63 2.39
C TYR A 440 -0.72 -7.40 1.51
N HIS A 441 -1.12 -7.95 0.42
CA HIS A 441 -0.57 -8.96 -0.47
C HIS A 441 -0.77 -10.39 0.04
N GLY A 442 -1.00 -11.29 -0.89
CA GLY A 442 -1.08 -12.72 -0.67
C GLY A 442 -1.98 -13.13 0.50
N ARG A 443 -1.43 -13.97 1.37
CA ARG A 443 -2.13 -14.46 2.56
C ARG A 443 -2.48 -13.35 3.53
N GLU A 444 -1.62 -12.40 3.72
CA GLU A 444 -1.80 -11.28 4.64
C GLU A 444 -2.96 -10.38 4.17
N GLY A 445 -3.07 -10.13 2.86
CA GLY A 445 -4.22 -9.44 2.27
C GLY A 445 -5.55 -10.20 2.49
N PHE A 446 -5.54 -11.53 2.32
CA PHE A 446 -6.70 -12.35 2.67
C PHE A 446 -7.06 -12.22 4.15
N LEU A 447 -6.08 -12.19 5.07
CA LEU A 447 -6.32 -12.07 6.51
C LEU A 447 -6.81 -10.67 6.91
N THR A 448 -6.28 -9.61 6.31
CA THR A 448 -6.70 -8.23 6.54
C THR A 448 -8.19 -8.03 6.25
N PHE A 449 -8.71 -8.68 5.22
CA PHE A 449 -10.12 -8.64 4.86
C PHE A 449 -10.95 -9.79 5.47
N SER A 450 -10.42 -10.48 6.49
CA SER A 450 -11.07 -11.60 7.16
C SER A 450 -11.23 -11.37 8.66
N LYS A 451 -12.38 -11.73 9.21
CA LYS A 451 -12.53 -11.95 10.65
C LYS A 451 -11.95 -13.31 11.01
N LEU A 452 -10.90 -13.35 11.79
CA LEU A 452 -10.41 -14.58 12.39
C LEU A 452 -11.31 -14.96 13.57
N ARG A 453 -12.33 -15.77 13.29
CA ARG A 453 -13.33 -16.17 14.28
C ARG A 453 -12.80 -17.33 15.11
N PRO A 454 -12.56 -17.15 16.42
CA PRO A 454 -12.21 -18.26 17.30
C PRO A 454 -13.45 -19.12 17.58
N VAL A 455 -13.27 -20.42 17.55
CA VAL A 455 -14.30 -21.41 17.89
C VAL A 455 -13.73 -22.37 18.91
N PHE A 456 -14.40 -22.47 20.05
CA PHE A 456 -14.15 -23.48 21.05
C PHE A 456 -15.29 -24.48 21.02
N ARG A 457 -14.99 -25.78 20.95
CA ARG A 457 -15.95 -26.87 21.03
C ARG A 457 -15.71 -27.60 22.32
N GLN A 458 -16.67 -27.50 23.27
CA GLN A 458 -16.64 -28.24 24.52
C GLN A 458 -16.72 -29.74 24.25
N GLY A 459 -15.86 -30.51 24.91
CA GLY A 459 -15.98 -31.96 24.98
C GLY A 459 -17.07 -32.41 25.95
N PRO A 460 -17.30 -33.74 26.03
CA PRO A 460 -18.32 -34.28 26.96
C PRO A 460 -17.94 -34.08 28.42
N LEU A 461 -16.64 -33.93 28.74
CA LEU A 461 -16.18 -33.68 30.11
C LEU A 461 -15.88 -32.19 30.29
N ARG A 462 -16.55 -31.58 31.24
CA ARG A 462 -16.41 -30.15 31.53
C ARG A 462 -15.74 -29.95 32.90
N THR A 463 -14.45 -29.74 32.92
CA THR A 463 -13.69 -29.57 34.17
C THR A 463 -14.02 -28.28 34.91
N VAL A 464 -14.49 -27.24 34.19
CA VAL A 464 -14.95 -25.98 34.81
C VAL A 464 -16.07 -26.18 35.83
N ASP A 465 -16.83 -27.26 35.73
CA ASP A 465 -17.89 -27.57 36.70
C ASP A 465 -17.37 -27.80 38.12
N PHE A 466 -16.09 -28.23 38.25
CA PHE A 466 -15.42 -28.36 39.55
C PHE A 466 -14.98 -27.03 40.12
N LEU A 467 -15.00 -25.93 39.34
CA LEU A 467 -14.62 -24.59 39.77
C LEU A 467 -15.83 -23.68 39.97
N MET A 468 -17.06 -24.23 39.93
CA MET A 468 -18.31 -23.48 40.10
C MET A 468 -18.68 -23.29 41.57
N PRO A 469 -19.48 -22.25 41.89
CA PRO A 469 -19.95 -22.02 43.25
C PRO A 469 -20.78 -23.24 43.75
N PRO A 470 -20.77 -23.47 45.10
CA PRO A 470 -20.06 -22.68 46.12
C PRO A 470 -18.56 -22.90 46.06
N TYR A 471 -17.78 -21.80 46.14
CA TYR A 471 -16.31 -21.83 45.96
C TYR A 471 -15.53 -22.44 47.16
N ALA A 472 -16.20 -22.58 48.29
CA ALA A 472 -15.62 -23.25 49.45
C ALA A 472 -15.42 -24.75 49.23
N GLY A 473 -14.37 -25.33 49.77
CA GLY A 473 -14.14 -26.77 49.74
C GLY A 473 -13.50 -27.28 48.45
N ARG A 474 -14.22 -27.97 47.60
CA ARG A 474 -13.64 -28.64 46.40
C ARG A 474 -13.10 -27.66 45.37
N ALA A 475 -13.85 -26.58 45.08
CA ALA A 475 -13.46 -25.60 44.09
C ALA A 475 -12.14 -24.87 44.49
N SER A 476 -12.02 -24.46 45.76
CA SER A 476 -10.80 -23.84 46.29
C SER A 476 -9.60 -24.79 46.20
N LYS A 477 -9.72 -26.02 46.70
CA LYS A 477 -8.64 -27.02 46.62
C LYS A 477 -8.19 -27.33 45.20
N MET A 478 -9.16 -27.41 44.26
CA MET A 478 -8.85 -27.64 42.85
C MET A 478 -8.08 -26.44 42.24
N LEU A 479 -8.51 -25.23 42.57
CA LEU A 479 -7.83 -24.02 42.12
C LEU A 479 -6.43 -23.90 42.69
N ASP A 480 -6.23 -24.18 44.00
CA ASP A 480 -4.92 -24.18 44.66
C ASP A 480 -3.98 -25.20 44.00
N PHE A 481 -4.45 -26.41 43.69
CA PHE A 481 -3.70 -27.42 42.96
C PHE A 481 -3.30 -26.97 41.58
N MET A 482 -4.24 -26.34 40.80
CA MET A 482 -3.96 -25.81 39.46
C MET A 482 -2.92 -24.70 39.52
N LEU A 483 -2.99 -23.80 40.50
CA LEU A 483 -2.04 -22.72 40.67
C LEU A 483 -0.65 -23.26 41.08
N TRP A 484 -0.61 -24.27 41.99
CA TRP A 484 0.64 -24.93 42.38
C TRP A 484 1.33 -25.59 41.17
N ARG A 485 0.59 -26.27 40.29
CA ARG A 485 1.14 -26.90 39.07
C ARG A 485 1.74 -25.93 38.05
N LYS A 486 1.45 -24.63 38.17
CA LYS A 486 1.91 -23.58 37.23
C LYS A 486 3.10 -22.78 37.81
N ARG A 487 3.56 -23.12 39.00
CA ARG A 487 4.81 -22.62 39.62
C ARG A 487 5.98 -23.47 39.14
#